data_de2d102d69a510383b0848f23faab8f7
#
_entry.id   de2d102d69a510383b0848f23faab8f7
#
_cell.length_a   1.000
_cell.length_b   1.000
_cell.length_c   1.000
_cell.angle_alpha   90.00
_cell.angle_beta   90.00
_cell.angle_gamma   90.00
#
_symmetry.space_group_name_H-M   'P 1'
#
loop_
_entity.id
_entity.type
_entity.pdbx_description
1 polymer ?
#
loop_
_entity_poly.entity_id
_entity_poly.type
_entity_poly.pdbx_seq_one_letter_code
_entity_poly.pdbx_strand_id
1 'polypeptide(L)'
;MDFNFTEEQEMVRDGLSRLVREEYGAETRREVIGSEAGWRPEIWSQLAELGILGMPFSEDDGGFGGGAVDAMVVMEEFGKGLVVEPFVPTVVCAGGFLKHAGTTAQKEEHISGIIDGSRVFAFAYAEPGGRYDLADLQTTAKQDGDGYVLNGHKAVVIGAPWASHLIVTARTGGD
;
A
#
# COMPACT_ATOMS: atom_id res chain seq x y z
N MET A 1 -23.26 -14.76 15.96
CA MET A 1 -22.22 -14.03 15.21
C MET A 1 -21.03 -13.98 16.15
N ASP A 2 -19.91 -14.56 15.80
CA ASP A 2 -18.69 -14.53 16.61
C ASP A 2 -17.88 -13.30 16.20
N PHE A 3 -17.47 -12.48 17.17
CA PHE A 3 -16.66 -11.28 16.99
C PHE A 3 -15.24 -11.44 17.52
N ASN A 4 -14.89 -12.65 17.96
CA ASN A 4 -13.53 -12.94 18.40
C ASN A 4 -12.59 -13.02 17.19
N PHE A 5 -11.36 -12.61 17.37
CA PHE A 5 -10.30 -12.83 16.39
C PHE A 5 -9.91 -14.31 16.36
N THR A 6 -9.42 -14.76 15.20
CA THR A 6 -8.80 -16.08 15.10
C THR A 6 -7.45 -16.12 15.81
N GLU A 7 -6.92 -17.32 16.06
CA GLU A 7 -5.59 -17.45 16.67
C GLU A 7 -4.51 -16.77 15.81
N GLU A 8 -4.61 -16.87 14.49
CA GLU A 8 -3.68 -16.20 13.56
C GLU A 8 -3.78 -14.68 13.67
N GLN A 9 -4.99 -14.13 13.73
CA GLN A 9 -5.22 -12.68 13.89
C GLN A 9 -4.68 -12.17 15.23
N GLU A 10 -4.85 -12.93 16.31
CA GLU A 10 -4.26 -12.62 17.62
C GLU A 10 -2.72 -12.64 17.56
N MET A 11 -2.12 -13.64 16.90
CA MET A 11 -0.67 -13.71 16.73
C MET A 11 -0.12 -12.49 15.96
N VAL A 12 -0.79 -12.10 14.89
CA VAL A 12 -0.45 -10.91 14.11
C VAL A 12 -0.54 -9.66 14.97
N ARG A 13 -1.65 -9.50 15.69
CA ARG A 13 -1.86 -8.37 16.60
C ARG A 13 -0.75 -8.28 17.65
N ASP A 14 -0.43 -9.38 18.32
CA ASP A 14 0.59 -9.41 19.36
C ASP A 14 2.00 -9.12 18.82
N GLY A 15 2.32 -9.64 17.63
CA GLY A 15 3.59 -9.36 16.94
C GLY A 15 3.73 -7.88 16.59
N LEU A 16 2.69 -7.30 15.96
CA LEU A 16 2.66 -5.89 15.61
C LEU A 16 2.65 -4.97 16.83
N SER A 17 1.89 -5.33 17.87
CA SER A 17 1.85 -4.56 19.13
C SER A 17 3.24 -4.47 19.78
N ARG A 18 4.02 -5.56 19.71
CA ARG A 18 5.41 -5.57 20.18
C ARG A 18 6.29 -4.66 19.33
N LEU A 19 6.27 -4.84 18.00
CA LEU A 19 7.04 -4.02 17.08
C LEU A 19 6.75 -2.53 17.27
N VAL A 20 5.48 -2.16 17.30
CA VAL A 20 5.04 -0.76 17.46
C VAL A 20 5.52 -0.19 18.79
N ARG A 21 5.40 -0.94 19.88
CA ARG A 21 5.84 -0.47 21.21
C ARG A 21 7.36 -0.29 21.29
N GLU A 22 8.12 -1.16 20.63
CA GLU A 22 9.58 -1.12 20.65
C GLU A 22 10.13 -0.04 19.72
N GLU A 23 9.50 0.15 18.55
CA GLU A 23 10.04 0.95 17.46
C GLU A 23 9.36 2.32 17.27
N TYR A 24 8.12 2.51 17.80
CA TYR A 24 7.33 3.71 17.56
C TYR A 24 7.02 4.53 18.83
N GLY A 25 8.05 4.76 19.65
CA GLY A 25 7.97 5.77 20.72
C GLY A 25 7.78 7.17 20.12
N ALA A 26 7.13 8.08 20.88
CA ALA A 26 6.80 9.42 20.41
C ALA A 26 8.03 10.24 19.96
N GLU A 27 9.19 10.00 20.56
CA GLU A 27 10.45 10.65 20.21
C GLU A 27 11.01 10.10 18.91
N THR A 28 11.16 8.77 18.82
CA THR A 28 11.60 8.08 17.59
C THR A 28 10.74 8.46 16.40
N ARG A 29 9.41 8.51 16.58
CA ARG A 29 8.52 8.94 15.50
C ARG A 29 8.79 10.37 15.02
N ARG A 30 9.06 11.32 15.94
CA ARG A 30 9.41 12.70 15.56
C ARG A 30 10.72 12.75 14.77
N GLU A 31 11.71 11.96 15.16
CA GLU A 31 12.97 11.84 14.43
C GLU A 31 12.76 11.30 13.02
N VAL A 32 11.97 10.22 12.88
CA VAL A 32 11.65 9.60 11.60
C VAL A 32 10.98 10.60 10.64
N ILE A 33 9.89 11.25 11.07
CA ILE A 33 9.18 12.21 10.21
C ILE A 33 9.98 13.49 9.92
N GLY A 34 10.97 13.80 10.74
CA GLY A 34 11.92 14.91 10.53
C GLY A 34 13.14 14.53 9.69
N SER A 35 13.35 13.25 9.41
CA SER A 35 14.46 12.77 8.57
C SER A 35 14.20 13.05 7.09
N GLU A 36 15.25 13.01 6.28
CA GLU A 36 15.15 13.19 4.83
C GLU A 36 14.27 12.08 4.19
N ALA A 37 14.38 10.86 4.68
CA ALA A 37 13.58 9.74 4.20
C ALA A 37 12.10 9.85 4.59
N GLY A 38 11.80 10.36 5.78
CA GLY A 38 10.43 10.49 6.31
C GLY A 38 9.76 9.17 6.73
N TRP A 39 10.46 8.04 6.59
CA TRP A 39 10.05 6.67 6.94
C TRP A 39 11.26 5.81 7.21
N ARG A 40 11.07 4.54 7.61
CA ARG A 40 12.16 3.60 7.91
C ARG A 40 12.09 2.35 7.02
N PRO A 41 12.97 2.25 5.99
CA PRO A 41 13.04 1.05 5.15
C PRO A 41 13.32 -0.23 5.94
N GLU A 42 14.06 -0.15 7.05
CA GLU A 42 14.34 -1.29 7.91
C GLU A 42 13.08 -1.84 8.61
N ILE A 43 12.16 -0.97 9.00
CA ILE A 43 10.85 -1.40 9.55
C ILE A 43 9.98 -2.01 8.45
N TRP A 44 10.01 -1.45 7.24
CA TRP A 44 9.31 -2.02 6.10
C TRP A 44 9.80 -3.44 5.79
N SER A 45 11.11 -3.67 5.83
CA SER A 45 11.69 -5.01 5.69
C SER A 45 11.26 -5.95 6.81
N GLN A 46 11.20 -5.49 8.06
CA GLN A 46 10.69 -6.29 9.17
C GLN A 46 9.21 -6.66 8.99
N LEU A 47 8.38 -5.73 8.48
CA LEU A 47 6.98 -6.02 8.17
C LEU A 47 6.85 -7.08 7.07
N ALA A 48 7.74 -7.08 6.07
CA ALA A 48 7.82 -8.12 5.05
C ALA A 48 8.22 -9.48 5.67
N GLU A 49 9.26 -9.52 6.49
CA GLU A 49 9.74 -10.73 7.19
C GLU A 49 8.66 -11.32 8.12
N LEU A 50 7.86 -10.49 8.75
CA LEU A 50 6.71 -10.90 9.56
C LEU A 50 5.50 -11.35 8.72
N GLY A 51 5.57 -11.28 7.38
CA GLY A 51 4.50 -11.64 6.48
C GLY A 51 3.34 -10.64 6.39
N ILE A 52 3.45 -9.49 7.06
CA ILE A 52 2.37 -8.47 7.11
C ILE A 52 2.04 -7.92 5.74
N LEU A 53 3.05 -7.73 4.89
CA LEU A 53 2.84 -7.20 3.54
C LEU A 53 2.18 -8.22 2.61
N GLY A 54 2.34 -9.53 2.90
CA GLY A 54 1.76 -10.63 2.14
C GLY A 54 0.35 -11.02 2.57
N MET A 55 -0.14 -10.53 3.71
CA MET A 55 -1.40 -10.98 4.29
C MET A 55 -2.60 -10.94 3.34
N PRO A 56 -2.88 -9.87 2.57
CA PRO A 56 -4.11 -9.78 1.78
C PRO A 56 -4.05 -10.53 0.44
N PHE A 57 -2.87 -11.01 0.02
CA PHE A 57 -2.72 -11.72 -1.25
C PHE A 57 -3.04 -13.19 -1.11
N SER A 58 -3.46 -13.83 -2.21
CA SER A 58 -3.77 -15.26 -2.23
C SER A 58 -2.52 -16.12 -2.04
N GLU A 59 -2.70 -17.37 -1.64
CA GLU A 59 -1.59 -18.35 -1.57
C GLU A 59 -0.97 -18.57 -2.94
N ASP A 60 -1.77 -18.55 -4.02
CA ASP A 60 -1.27 -18.65 -5.39
C ASP A 60 -0.36 -17.46 -5.79
N ASP A 61 -0.59 -16.29 -5.19
CA ASP A 61 0.25 -15.10 -5.37
C ASP A 61 1.40 -15.02 -4.33
N GLY A 62 1.56 -16.04 -3.48
CA GLY A 62 2.59 -16.09 -2.43
C GLY A 62 2.20 -15.44 -1.12
N GLY A 63 0.93 -15.09 -0.93
CA GLY A 63 0.40 -14.48 0.30
C GLY A 63 -0.31 -15.47 1.22
N PHE A 64 -1.15 -14.96 2.11
CA PHE A 64 -1.82 -15.74 3.15
C PHE A 64 -3.36 -15.76 3.02
N GLY A 65 -3.93 -15.18 1.98
CA GLY A 65 -5.38 -15.20 1.73
C GLY A 65 -6.20 -14.35 2.69
N GLY A 66 -5.58 -13.45 3.44
CA GLY A 66 -6.24 -12.59 4.41
C GLY A 66 -7.26 -11.64 3.79
N GLY A 67 -8.22 -11.23 4.61
CA GLY A 67 -9.32 -10.35 4.24
C GLY A 67 -9.31 -8.99 4.93
N ALA A 68 -10.48 -8.35 4.94
CA ALA A 68 -10.63 -7.01 5.52
C ALA A 68 -10.41 -6.98 7.04
N VAL A 69 -10.72 -8.07 7.75
CA VAL A 69 -10.51 -8.15 9.21
C VAL A 69 -9.02 -8.18 9.53
N ASP A 70 -8.22 -8.91 8.74
CA ASP A 70 -6.76 -8.97 8.90
C ASP A 70 -6.13 -7.60 8.66
N ALA A 71 -6.55 -6.90 7.59
CA ALA A 71 -6.14 -5.53 7.34
C ALA A 71 -6.55 -4.57 8.47
N MET A 72 -7.73 -4.76 9.07
CA MET A 72 -8.19 -3.97 10.21
C MET A 72 -7.29 -4.18 11.44
N VAL A 73 -6.91 -5.43 11.74
CA VAL A 73 -5.99 -5.76 12.84
C VAL A 73 -4.65 -5.04 12.66
N VAL A 74 -4.09 -5.10 11.44
CA VAL A 74 -2.83 -4.39 11.12
C VAL A 74 -2.99 -2.88 11.32
N MET A 75 -4.04 -2.28 10.76
CA MET A 75 -4.25 -0.84 10.83
C MET A 75 -4.56 -0.33 12.23
N GLU A 76 -5.20 -1.15 13.08
CA GLU A 76 -5.41 -0.80 14.49
C GLU A 76 -4.08 -0.68 15.24
N GLU A 77 -3.17 -1.65 15.08
CA GLU A 77 -1.85 -1.60 15.71
C GLU A 77 -1.00 -0.46 15.15
N PHE A 78 -1.03 -0.24 13.82
CA PHE A 78 -0.33 0.89 13.20
C PHE A 78 -0.85 2.24 13.71
N GLY A 79 -2.16 2.35 13.93
CA GLY A 79 -2.78 3.55 14.49
C GLY A 79 -2.30 3.87 15.90
N LYS A 80 -2.05 2.85 16.75
CA LYS A 80 -1.55 3.04 18.13
C LYS A 80 -0.17 3.69 18.17
N GLY A 81 0.71 3.37 17.21
CA GLY A 81 2.04 3.96 17.10
C GLY A 81 2.14 5.11 16.10
N LEU A 82 1.07 5.42 15.38
CA LEU A 82 1.09 6.35 14.24
C LEU A 82 2.19 5.98 13.23
N VAL A 83 2.24 4.70 12.86
CA VAL A 83 3.19 4.13 11.91
C VAL A 83 3.13 4.88 10.58
N VAL A 84 4.29 5.21 10.00
CA VAL A 84 4.38 6.05 8.81
C VAL A 84 4.69 5.28 7.53
N GLU A 85 5.09 4.02 7.64
CA GLU A 85 5.41 3.16 6.50
C GLU A 85 4.24 3.07 5.50
N PRO A 86 4.53 2.97 4.20
CA PRO A 86 3.54 3.12 3.11
C PRO A 86 2.65 1.87 2.92
N PHE A 87 2.11 1.31 4.01
CA PHE A 87 1.27 0.11 3.96
C PHE A 87 -0.03 0.35 3.19
N VAL A 88 -0.74 1.43 3.50
CA VAL A 88 -2.02 1.73 2.83
C VAL A 88 -1.83 1.97 1.33
N PRO A 89 -0.94 2.86 0.86
CA PRO A 89 -0.80 3.09 -0.57
C PRO A 89 -0.26 1.87 -1.32
N THR A 90 0.65 1.09 -0.70
CA THR A 90 1.30 -0.05 -1.36
C THR A 90 0.46 -1.31 -1.28
N VAL A 91 0.16 -1.78 -0.06
CA VAL A 91 -0.48 -3.08 0.13
C VAL A 91 -1.98 -3.01 -0.09
N VAL A 92 -2.65 -2.02 0.53
CA VAL A 92 -4.12 -1.93 0.46
C VAL A 92 -4.57 -1.39 -0.89
N CYS A 93 -4.05 -0.24 -1.34
CA CYS A 93 -4.51 0.38 -2.58
C CYS A 93 -3.91 -0.31 -3.81
N ALA A 94 -2.60 -0.23 -4.00
CA ALA A 94 -1.97 -0.78 -5.20
C ALA A 94 -2.07 -2.30 -5.26
N GLY A 95 -1.80 -2.98 -4.15
CA GLY A 95 -1.99 -4.43 -4.02
C GLY A 95 -3.42 -4.85 -4.31
N GLY A 96 -4.41 -4.08 -3.83
CA GLY A 96 -5.82 -4.29 -4.14
C GLY A 96 -6.13 -4.19 -5.63
N PHE A 97 -5.59 -3.19 -6.34
CA PHE A 97 -5.73 -3.09 -7.80
C PHE A 97 -5.11 -4.27 -8.52
N LEU A 98 -3.90 -4.66 -8.17
CA LEU A 98 -3.23 -5.82 -8.76
C LEU A 98 -4.02 -7.11 -8.52
N LYS A 99 -4.46 -7.34 -7.28
CA LYS A 99 -5.25 -8.51 -6.90
C LYS A 99 -6.53 -8.64 -7.70
N HIS A 100 -7.28 -7.55 -7.89
CA HIS A 100 -8.63 -7.59 -8.46
C HIS A 100 -8.69 -7.29 -9.97
N ALA A 101 -7.73 -6.53 -10.51
CA ALA A 101 -7.76 -6.06 -11.89
C ALA A 101 -6.46 -6.29 -12.66
N GLY A 102 -5.38 -6.73 -12.01
CA GLY A 102 -4.12 -7.05 -12.66
C GLY A 102 -4.22 -8.29 -13.56
N THR A 103 -3.55 -8.25 -14.71
CA THR A 103 -3.31 -9.45 -15.51
C THR A 103 -2.40 -10.42 -14.77
N THR A 104 -2.36 -11.69 -15.18
CA THR A 104 -1.46 -12.69 -14.57
C THR A 104 -0.01 -12.19 -14.58
N ALA A 105 0.47 -11.67 -15.71
CA ALA A 105 1.82 -11.13 -15.82
C ALA A 105 2.09 -9.96 -14.86
N GLN A 106 1.13 -9.04 -14.69
CA GLN A 106 1.26 -7.93 -13.73
C GLN A 106 1.28 -8.41 -12.28
N LYS A 107 0.48 -9.42 -11.94
CA LYS A 107 0.49 -10.02 -10.61
C LYS A 107 1.83 -10.70 -10.33
N GLU A 108 2.29 -11.56 -11.22
CA GLU A 108 3.58 -12.26 -11.10
C GLU A 108 4.74 -11.29 -10.99
N GLU A 109 4.71 -10.18 -11.75
CA GLU A 109 5.78 -9.19 -11.73
C GLU A 109 5.79 -8.34 -10.46
N HIS A 110 4.64 -7.95 -9.94
CA HIS A 110 4.57 -6.89 -8.92
C HIS A 110 4.19 -7.37 -7.53
N ILE A 111 3.33 -8.40 -7.38
CA ILE A 111 2.85 -8.83 -6.07
C ILE A 111 3.99 -9.42 -5.23
N SER A 112 4.87 -10.22 -5.83
CA SER A 112 6.04 -10.75 -5.12
C SER A 112 6.91 -9.64 -4.53
N GLY A 113 7.14 -8.57 -5.29
CA GLY A 113 7.92 -7.42 -4.84
C GLY A 113 7.21 -6.56 -3.77
N ILE A 114 5.88 -6.60 -3.71
CA ILE A 114 5.13 -6.01 -2.58
C ILE A 114 5.30 -6.88 -1.33
N ILE A 115 5.16 -8.20 -1.47
CA ILE A 115 5.24 -9.17 -0.36
C ILE A 115 6.63 -9.14 0.30
N ASP A 116 7.69 -9.12 -0.49
CA ASP A 116 9.07 -9.08 0.01
C ASP A 116 9.55 -7.67 0.39
N GLY A 117 8.71 -6.64 0.17
CA GLY A 117 9.01 -5.25 0.50
C GLY A 117 9.96 -4.54 -0.46
N SER A 118 10.42 -5.19 -1.54
CA SER A 118 11.34 -4.58 -2.51
C SER A 118 10.66 -3.54 -3.42
N ARG A 119 9.32 -3.57 -3.52
CA ARG A 119 8.54 -2.61 -4.31
C ARG A 119 7.57 -1.84 -3.43
N VAL A 120 7.69 -0.52 -3.49
CA VAL A 120 6.77 0.41 -2.85
C VAL A 120 5.94 1.09 -3.93
N PHE A 121 4.63 1.09 -3.74
CA PHE A 121 3.67 1.69 -4.67
C PHE A 121 2.99 2.90 -4.06
N ALA A 122 2.53 3.81 -4.92
CA ALA A 122 1.56 4.83 -4.55
C ALA A 122 0.41 4.89 -5.57
N PHE A 123 -0.75 5.33 -5.10
CA PHE A 123 -1.95 5.43 -5.93
C PHE A 123 -2.27 6.89 -6.24
N ALA A 124 -2.03 7.27 -7.50
CA ALA A 124 -2.22 8.61 -8.03
C ALA A 124 -3.60 8.72 -8.69
N TYR A 125 -4.64 8.96 -7.90
CA TYR A 125 -6.02 9.08 -8.38
C TYR A 125 -6.53 10.52 -8.33
N ALA A 126 -6.24 11.25 -7.24
CA ALA A 126 -6.82 12.55 -6.98
C ALA A 126 -6.30 13.63 -7.95
N GLU A 127 -7.21 14.46 -8.43
CA GLU A 127 -6.91 15.64 -9.23
C GLU A 127 -7.42 16.90 -8.54
N PRO A 128 -6.81 18.08 -8.76
CA PRO A 128 -7.20 19.31 -8.06
C PRO A 128 -8.69 19.68 -8.20
N GLY A 129 -9.33 19.33 -9.33
CA GLY A 129 -10.74 19.61 -9.62
C GLY A 129 -11.72 18.52 -9.21
N GLY A 130 -11.26 17.26 -9.11
CA GLY A 130 -12.15 16.08 -9.01
C GLY A 130 -12.80 15.87 -7.65
N ARG A 131 -12.31 16.52 -6.57
CA ARG A 131 -12.82 16.38 -5.20
C ARG A 131 -13.00 14.92 -4.81
N TYR A 132 -14.26 14.47 -4.61
CA TYR A 132 -14.61 13.10 -4.19
C TYR A 132 -15.16 12.25 -5.35
N ASP A 133 -15.26 12.79 -6.58
CA ASP A 133 -15.68 12.04 -7.75
C ASP A 133 -14.46 11.40 -8.42
N LEU A 134 -14.34 10.09 -8.27
CA LEU A 134 -13.23 9.32 -8.85
C LEU A 134 -13.32 9.18 -10.38
N ALA A 135 -14.48 9.46 -10.98
CA ALA A 135 -14.69 9.44 -12.41
C ALA A 135 -14.38 10.77 -13.10
N ASP A 136 -14.31 11.87 -12.33
CA ASP A 136 -13.92 13.19 -12.84
C ASP A 136 -12.39 13.25 -13.01
N LEU A 137 -11.93 12.72 -14.15
CA LEU A 137 -10.52 12.62 -14.52
C LEU A 137 -10.20 13.52 -15.71
N GLN A 138 -9.21 14.39 -15.54
CA GLN A 138 -8.65 15.23 -16.62
C GLN A 138 -7.33 14.68 -17.16
N THR A 139 -6.61 13.86 -16.37
CA THR A 139 -5.40 13.19 -16.84
C THR A 139 -5.72 12.27 -18.00
N THR A 140 -4.95 12.37 -19.08
CA THR A 140 -5.10 11.54 -20.29
C THR A 140 -3.93 10.57 -20.43
N ALA A 141 -4.20 9.41 -21.04
CA ALA A 141 -3.21 8.43 -21.47
C ALA A 141 -3.37 8.19 -22.96
N LYS A 142 -2.37 8.56 -23.77
CA LYS A 142 -2.36 8.32 -25.21
C LYS A 142 -1.37 7.22 -25.51
N GLN A 143 -1.80 6.22 -26.29
CA GLN A 143 -0.90 5.13 -26.70
C GLN A 143 0.25 5.68 -27.54
N ASP A 144 1.46 5.22 -27.23
CA ASP A 144 2.69 5.52 -27.95
C ASP A 144 3.55 4.25 -27.99
N GLY A 145 3.58 3.59 -29.14
CA GLY A 145 4.19 2.28 -29.28
C GLY A 145 3.55 1.23 -28.36
N ASP A 146 4.36 0.55 -27.56
CA ASP A 146 3.93 -0.45 -26.58
C ASP A 146 3.55 0.15 -25.21
N GLY A 147 3.64 1.47 -25.08
CA GLY A 147 3.36 2.20 -23.85
C GLY A 147 2.31 3.28 -24.00
N TYR A 148 2.28 4.19 -23.02
CA TYR A 148 1.38 5.35 -22.99
C TYR A 148 2.13 6.60 -22.58
N VAL A 149 1.79 7.72 -23.22
CA VAL A 149 2.16 9.06 -22.74
C VAL A 149 1.06 9.60 -21.87
N LEU A 150 1.39 9.86 -20.59
CA LEU A 150 0.47 10.46 -19.63
C LEU A 150 0.61 11.98 -19.67
N ASN A 151 -0.53 12.69 -19.67
CA ASN A 151 -0.57 14.14 -19.57
C ASN A 151 -1.68 14.55 -18.61
N GLY A 152 -1.32 15.20 -17.50
CA GLY A 152 -2.26 15.62 -16.47
C GLY A 152 -1.58 16.05 -15.18
N HIS A 153 -2.39 16.23 -14.15
CA HIS A 153 -1.92 16.65 -12.83
C HIS A 153 -2.63 15.84 -11.73
N LYS A 154 -1.88 15.04 -11.00
CA LYS A 154 -2.36 14.36 -9.79
C LYS A 154 -1.91 15.14 -8.56
N ALA A 155 -2.79 15.29 -7.59
CA ALA A 155 -2.53 16.00 -6.35
C ALA A 155 -2.65 15.06 -5.15
N VAL A 156 -1.86 15.34 -4.10
CA VAL A 156 -1.93 14.60 -2.83
C VAL A 156 -1.77 13.08 -3.03
N VAL A 157 -0.70 12.67 -3.72
CA VAL A 157 -0.39 11.26 -3.90
C VAL A 157 0.37 10.75 -2.67
N ILE A 158 -0.37 10.09 -1.77
CA ILE A 158 0.17 9.58 -0.50
C ILE A 158 1.22 8.50 -0.81
N GLY A 159 2.41 8.64 -0.21
CA GLY A 159 3.52 7.71 -0.38
C GLY A 159 4.34 7.92 -1.67
N ALA A 160 3.99 8.87 -2.54
CA ALA A 160 4.71 9.11 -3.79
C ALA A 160 6.22 9.35 -3.63
N PRO A 161 6.72 10.09 -2.62
CA PRO A 161 8.15 10.29 -2.44
C PRO A 161 8.94 9.00 -2.20
N TRP A 162 8.29 7.94 -1.73
CA TRP A 162 8.90 6.66 -1.39
C TRP A 162 8.63 5.58 -2.45
N ALA A 163 7.68 5.84 -3.35
CA ALA A 163 7.21 4.86 -4.32
C ALA A 163 8.22 4.63 -5.45
N SER A 164 8.54 3.38 -5.72
CA SER A 164 9.23 2.96 -6.95
C SER A 164 8.29 2.86 -8.15
N HIS A 165 6.98 2.70 -7.88
CA HIS A 165 5.94 2.53 -8.90
C HIS A 165 4.68 3.32 -8.53
N LEU A 166 3.98 3.82 -9.56
CA LEU A 166 2.71 4.51 -9.41
C LEU A 166 1.59 3.78 -10.16
N ILE A 167 0.45 3.59 -9.50
CA ILE A 167 -0.80 3.29 -10.21
C ILE A 167 -1.47 4.63 -10.48
N VAL A 168 -1.72 4.94 -11.75
CA VAL A 168 -2.25 6.24 -12.18
C VAL A 168 -3.58 6.04 -12.89
N THR A 169 -4.62 6.73 -12.43
CA THR A 169 -5.89 6.79 -13.17
C THR A 169 -5.79 7.82 -14.29
N ALA A 170 -6.18 7.43 -15.51
CA ALA A 170 -6.15 8.30 -16.68
C ALA A 170 -7.21 7.89 -17.72
N ARG A 171 -7.67 8.84 -18.53
CA ARG A 171 -8.57 8.58 -19.65
C ARG A 171 -7.76 8.11 -20.87
N THR A 172 -8.16 6.99 -21.46
CA THR A 172 -7.62 6.48 -22.73
C THR A 172 -8.48 6.90 -23.93
N GLY A 173 -9.71 7.40 -23.69
CA GLY A 173 -10.66 7.88 -24.71
C GLY A 173 -11.99 8.24 -24.03
N GLY A 174 -12.91 8.80 -24.83
CA GLY A 174 -14.21 9.27 -24.36
C GLY A 174 -14.16 10.71 -23.84
N ASP A 175 -15.35 11.34 -23.75
CA ASP A 175 -15.57 12.67 -23.18
C ASP A 175 -15.68 12.60 -21.64
#